data_430d4e61894f23abbd728b249c236274
#
_entry.id   430d4e61894f23abbd728b249c236274
#
_cell.length_a   1.000
_cell.length_b   1.000
_cell.length_c   1.000
_cell.angle_alpha   90.00
_cell.angle_beta   90.00
_cell.angle_gamma   90.00
#
_symmetry.space_group_name_H-M   'P 1'
#
loop_
_entity.id
_entity.type
_entity.pdbx_description
1 polymer ?
#
loop_
_entity_poly.entity_id
_entity_poly.type
_entity_poly.pdbx_seq_one_letter_code
_entity_poly.pdbx_strand_id
1 'polypeptide(L)'
;MSLSRRGVLAAGGALGALAATAAGTGGAAAAAHGPGHGPGPGRARVRTGFDRLAADGYRLLRGRKVGIVTNPTGITADVRHIVDVMHPDDRVNLTAVFGPEHGFRGTAQAGGSEGRYDDPATGLPVYDTYLKSGQDLADIFTASGVDTVVFDIQDAGARFYTYIWTLYDCMESAALAGKRLVVLDRPNPVTGRAALGPVLDPAFATFVGRREIAQAHGMTVAELALFFNAEFLHENPVRLEVVTMSGWRRSDFFDDTGLPWVPPSPNMPTPETALVYSGTCLFEGTNLSEGRGTTRPFELLGAEGIDHRWAAAVNALGLPGVAFREAYFAPTFSKFQGKTVGGVQVHVQDREVFDPVRTGIALLVTAKRTWSGFAWRPDNWIDKLTGNTEVRTMIDAGSDTDAVVDAWRADLTAFRAKRRRYLRYGG
;
A
#
# COMPACT_ATOMS: atom_id res chain seq x y z
N MET A 1 30.97 -13.99 39.26
CA MET A 1 30.02 -14.87 39.98
C MET A 1 28.97 -15.36 39.00
N SER A 2 29.09 -16.64 38.62
CA SER A 2 28.24 -17.34 37.72
C SER A 2 27.02 -17.85 38.49
N LEU A 3 25.81 -17.62 38.00
CA LEU A 3 24.60 -18.35 38.44
C LEU A 3 23.91 -19.01 37.26
N SER A 4 23.94 -20.32 37.35
CA SER A 4 23.50 -21.31 36.39
C SER A 4 21.96 -21.40 36.31
N ARG A 5 21.50 -21.62 35.08
CA ARG A 5 20.13 -22.11 34.79
C ARG A 5 20.08 -23.61 35.15
N ARG A 6 19.15 -24.02 36.02
CA ARG A 6 18.52 -25.35 36.03
C ARG A 6 17.45 -25.44 37.13
N GLY A 7 16.28 -25.94 36.71
CA GLY A 7 15.37 -26.65 37.60
C GLY A 7 14.05 -25.95 37.93
N VAL A 8 13.01 -26.23 37.19
CA VAL A 8 11.71 -26.68 37.71
C VAL A 8 10.99 -27.46 36.60
N LEU A 9 10.98 -28.76 36.77
CA LEU A 9 10.06 -29.69 36.13
C LEU A 9 9.49 -30.58 37.23
N ALA A 10 8.20 -30.87 37.12
CA ALA A 10 7.43 -32.01 37.70
C ALA A 10 6.58 -31.74 38.95
N ALA A 11 5.28 -31.81 38.70
CA ALA A 11 4.23 -32.61 39.37
C ALA A 11 2.90 -32.20 38.70
N GLY A 12 2.08 -33.02 38.11
CA GLY A 12 1.70 -34.42 38.26
C GLY A 12 0.36 -34.51 38.97
N GLY A 13 -0.74 -35.01 38.32
CA GLY A 13 -1.99 -35.42 38.97
C GLY A 13 -3.23 -34.92 38.21
N ALA A 14 -3.91 -35.62 37.54
CA ALA A 14 -4.81 -36.76 37.36
C ALA A 14 -6.28 -36.44 37.73
N LEU A 15 -7.18 -36.67 36.74
CA LEU A 15 -8.54 -37.23 36.78
C LEU A 15 -9.70 -36.49 37.46
N GLY A 16 -10.74 -36.32 36.65
CA GLY A 16 -12.11 -36.08 37.07
C GLY A 16 -13.07 -35.86 35.93
N ALA A 17 -13.55 -36.91 35.28
CA ALA A 17 -14.67 -36.88 34.36
C ALA A 17 -15.98 -36.77 35.14
N LEU A 18 -16.84 -35.84 34.81
CA LEU A 18 -18.26 -35.85 35.14
C LEU A 18 -19.08 -35.34 33.94
N ALA A 19 -19.84 -36.23 33.38
CA ALA A 19 -20.87 -35.93 32.39
C ALA A 19 -22.09 -35.32 33.09
N ALA A 20 -22.65 -34.26 32.55
CA ALA A 20 -24.03 -33.86 32.80
C ALA A 20 -24.65 -33.29 31.50
N THR A 21 -25.74 -33.95 31.16
CA THR A 21 -26.67 -33.66 30.08
C THR A 21 -27.57 -32.47 30.38
N ALA A 22 -27.94 -31.75 29.35
CA ALA A 22 -29.25 -31.26 28.98
C ALA A 22 -29.50 -29.75 28.89
N ALA A 23 -30.15 -29.47 27.81
CA ALA A 23 -31.22 -28.51 27.55
C ALA A 23 -30.82 -27.11 27.08
N GLY A 24 -31.19 -26.82 25.82
CA GLY A 24 -31.00 -25.64 25.08
C GLY A 24 -31.79 -24.42 25.53
N THR A 25 -31.20 -23.30 25.29
CA THR A 25 -31.92 -22.04 24.99
C THR A 25 -31.07 -21.26 24.00
N GLY A 26 -31.72 -20.74 22.94
CA GLY A 26 -31.07 -20.03 21.84
C GLY A 26 -30.35 -18.77 22.32
N GLY A 27 -29.07 -18.75 22.09
CA GLY A 27 -28.20 -17.59 22.23
C GLY A 27 -27.67 -17.22 20.86
N ALA A 28 -27.89 -15.98 20.45
CA ALA A 28 -27.31 -15.40 19.24
C ALA A 28 -25.80 -15.58 19.27
N ALA A 29 -25.26 -16.34 18.31
CA ALA A 29 -23.83 -16.53 18.14
C ALA A 29 -23.23 -15.20 17.66
N ALA A 30 -22.55 -14.50 18.55
CA ALA A 30 -21.60 -13.47 18.17
C ALA A 30 -20.48 -14.16 17.38
N ALA A 31 -20.38 -13.88 16.09
CA ALA A 31 -19.33 -14.39 15.24
C ALA A 31 -17.99 -13.82 15.71
N ALA A 32 -17.18 -14.64 16.34
CA ALA A 32 -15.80 -14.32 16.65
C ALA A 32 -15.01 -14.29 15.34
N HIS A 33 -14.68 -13.11 14.87
CA HIS A 33 -13.76 -12.91 13.74
C HIS A 33 -12.33 -13.11 14.23
N GLY A 34 -11.73 -14.26 13.98
CA GLY A 34 -10.31 -14.56 14.18
C GLY A 34 -9.51 -14.09 12.95
N PRO A 35 -8.22 -13.73 13.12
CA PRO A 35 -7.35 -13.34 12.00
C PRO A 35 -6.99 -14.58 11.18
N GLY A 36 -7.27 -14.54 9.88
CA GLY A 36 -6.88 -15.58 8.92
C GLY A 36 -8.01 -15.92 7.95
N HIS A 37 -8.41 -14.98 7.10
CA HIS A 37 -9.41 -15.26 6.08
C HIS A 37 -8.70 -15.60 4.77
N GLY A 38 -8.58 -16.90 4.46
CA GLY A 38 -8.45 -17.36 3.08
C GLY A 38 -9.75 -17.08 2.32
N PRO A 39 -9.77 -17.23 0.97
CA PRO A 39 -10.99 -17.06 0.20
C PRO A 39 -12.11 -17.90 0.83
N GLY A 40 -13.30 -17.30 0.95
CA GLY A 40 -14.44 -17.98 1.57
C GLY A 40 -14.70 -19.37 0.95
N PRO A 41 -15.34 -20.30 1.65
CA PRO A 41 -15.53 -21.67 1.18
C PRO A 41 -16.09 -21.71 -0.23
N GLY A 42 -15.37 -22.35 -1.17
CA GLY A 42 -15.77 -22.49 -2.57
C GLY A 42 -15.29 -21.39 -3.52
N ARG A 43 -14.55 -20.37 -3.07
CA ARG A 43 -13.99 -19.34 -3.96
C ARG A 43 -12.57 -19.72 -4.39
N ALA A 44 -12.34 -19.73 -5.71
CA ALA A 44 -10.99 -19.92 -6.25
C ALA A 44 -10.12 -18.69 -5.95
N ARG A 45 -8.84 -18.92 -5.63
CA ARG A 45 -7.84 -17.88 -5.47
C ARG A 45 -7.75 -17.00 -6.72
N VAL A 46 -7.51 -15.70 -6.53
CA VAL A 46 -7.22 -14.77 -7.61
C VAL A 46 -5.95 -15.20 -8.34
N ARG A 47 -5.99 -15.15 -9.66
CA ARG A 47 -4.80 -15.33 -10.52
C ARG A 47 -4.32 -13.95 -10.94
N THR A 48 -3.07 -13.63 -10.59
CA THR A 48 -2.43 -12.36 -10.94
C THR A 48 -2.20 -12.24 -12.45
N GLY A 49 -1.80 -11.05 -12.91
CA GLY A 49 -1.35 -10.86 -14.29
C GLY A 49 -0.19 -11.78 -14.63
N PHE A 50 0.75 -12.00 -13.70
CA PHE A 50 1.85 -12.95 -13.89
C PHE A 50 1.35 -14.40 -14.07
N ASP A 51 0.44 -14.87 -13.21
CA ASP A 51 -0.11 -16.23 -13.32
C ASP A 51 -0.76 -16.47 -14.69
N ARG A 52 -1.43 -15.46 -15.22
CA ARG A 52 -2.08 -15.52 -16.54
C ARG A 52 -1.07 -15.51 -17.68
N LEU A 53 -0.06 -14.64 -17.58
CA LEU A 53 1.02 -14.58 -18.57
C LEU A 53 1.78 -15.91 -18.65
N ALA A 54 2.13 -16.51 -17.51
CA ALA A 54 2.82 -17.80 -17.43
C ALA A 54 1.95 -18.94 -17.98
N ALA A 55 0.67 -18.98 -17.63
CA ALA A 55 -0.27 -19.98 -18.14
C ALA A 55 -0.50 -19.89 -19.65
N ASP A 56 -0.34 -18.71 -20.24
CA ASP A 56 -0.38 -18.48 -21.71
C ASP A 56 0.96 -18.81 -22.37
N GLY A 57 1.94 -19.37 -21.65
CA GLY A 57 3.28 -19.70 -22.13
C GLY A 57 4.06 -18.47 -22.59
N TYR A 58 3.89 -17.35 -21.90
CA TYR A 58 4.59 -16.07 -22.15
C TYR A 58 4.48 -15.56 -23.59
N ARG A 59 3.38 -15.85 -24.32
CA ARG A 59 3.24 -15.50 -25.75
C ARG A 59 3.52 -14.03 -26.03
N LEU A 60 3.12 -13.16 -25.11
CA LEU A 60 3.29 -11.70 -25.21
C LEU A 60 4.77 -11.28 -25.23
N LEU A 61 5.67 -12.09 -24.64
CA LEU A 61 7.10 -11.80 -24.48
C LEU A 61 8.00 -12.57 -25.44
N ARG A 62 7.45 -13.49 -26.26
CA ARG A 62 8.23 -14.34 -27.15
C ARG A 62 9.03 -13.52 -28.15
N GLY A 63 10.33 -13.89 -28.31
CA GLY A 63 11.25 -13.23 -29.24
C GLY A 63 11.64 -11.81 -28.82
N ARG A 64 11.36 -11.40 -27.57
CA ARG A 64 11.70 -10.09 -27.03
C ARG A 64 12.87 -10.18 -26.07
N LYS A 65 13.70 -9.14 -26.03
CA LYS A 65 14.64 -8.90 -24.92
C LYS A 65 13.89 -8.21 -23.81
N VAL A 66 13.63 -8.93 -22.73
CA VAL A 66 12.73 -8.51 -21.65
C VAL A 66 13.54 -7.97 -20.48
N GLY A 67 13.17 -6.80 -19.98
CA GLY A 67 13.56 -6.31 -18.68
C GLY A 67 12.35 -6.22 -17.76
N ILE A 68 12.51 -6.43 -16.46
CA ILE A 68 11.40 -6.39 -15.52
C ILE A 68 11.62 -5.39 -14.39
N VAL A 69 10.67 -4.49 -14.19
CA VAL A 69 10.57 -3.60 -13.03
C VAL A 69 9.78 -4.32 -11.95
N THR A 70 10.44 -4.67 -10.87
CA THR A 70 9.82 -5.47 -9.80
C THR A 70 10.58 -5.30 -8.48
N ASN A 71 9.94 -5.76 -7.40
CA ASN A 71 10.48 -5.75 -6.04
C ASN A 71 10.08 -7.06 -5.32
N PRO A 72 10.30 -7.24 -4.00
CA PRO A 72 9.94 -8.47 -3.28
C PRO A 72 8.48 -8.93 -3.42
N THR A 73 7.57 -8.04 -3.81
CA THR A 73 6.16 -8.40 -4.01
C THR A 73 5.88 -9.11 -5.31
N GLY A 74 6.84 -9.09 -6.25
CA GLY A 74 6.76 -9.78 -7.53
C GLY A 74 6.88 -11.29 -7.34
N ILE A 75 5.88 -11.93 -6.73
CA ILE A 75 5.88 -13.35 -6.43
C ILE A 75 4.71 -14.10 -7.07
N THR A 76 4.92 -15.38 -7.28
CA THR A 76 3.88 -16.35 -7.58
C THR A 76 3.07 -16.69 -6.34
N ALA A 77 1.98 -17.39 -6.52
CA ALA A 77 1.13 -17.81 -5.43
C ALA A 77 1.74 -18.88 -4.49
N ASP A 78 2.81 -19.56 -4.94
CA ASP A 78 3.65 -20.47 -4.16
C ASP A 78 4.93 -19.81 -3.65
N VAL A 79 4.89 -18.47 -3.53
CA VAL A 79 5.89 -17.57 -2.94
C VAL A 79 7.28 -17.57 -3.60
N ARG A 80 7.39 -18.03 -4.85
CA ARG A 80 8.63 -17.89 -5.63
C ARG A 80 8.68 -16.52 -6.30
N HIS A 81 9.83 -15.87 -6.29
CA HIS A 81 9.99 -14.61 -7.00
C HIS A 81 9.85 -14.83 -8.52
N ILE A 82 9.08 -13.96 -9.20
CA ILE A 82 8.78 -14.12 -10.64
C ILE A 82 10.02 -14.08 -11.53
N VAL A 83 11.07 -13.34 -11.15
CA VAL A 83 12.36 -13.35 -11.87
C VAL A 83 12.98 -14.73 -11.81
N ASP A 84 12.98 -15.39 -10.65
CA ASP A 84 13.54 -16.73 -10.47
C ASP A 84 12.72 -17.80 -11.22
N VAL A 85 11.46 -17.50 -11.56
CA VAL A 85 10.59 -18.36 -12.38
C VAL A 85 10.78 -18.10 -13.87
N MET A 86 10.92 -16.82 -14.28
CA MET A 86 11.03 -16.43 -15.68
C MET A 86 12.42 -16.68 -16.26
N HIS A 87 13.49 -16.46 -15.46
CA HIS A 87 14.86 -16.54 -15.94
C HIS A 87 15.25 -17.91 -16.50
N PRO A 88 14.91 -19.05 -15.85
CA PRO A 88 15.23 -20.38 -16.38
C PRO A 88 14.27 -20.87 -17.47
N ASP A 89 13.25 -20.11 -17.85
CA ASP A 89 12.25 -20.51 -18.84
C ASP A 89 12.67 -20.08 -20.25
N ASP A 90 13.05 -21.03 -21.10
CA ASP A 90 13.52 -20.80 -22.47
C ASP A 90 12.53 -20.02 -23.37
N ARG A 91 11.28 -19.89 -22.94
CA ARG A 91 10.27 -19.11 -23.67
C ARG A 91 10.39 -17.61 -23.43
N VAL A 92 11.19 -17.19 -22.42
CA VAL A 92 11.40 -15.79 -22.03
C VAL A 92 12.89 -15.47 -22.09
N ASN A 93 13.26 -14.49 -22.89
CA ASN A 93 14.61 -13.94 -22.88
C ASN A 93 14.68 -12.77 -21.89
N LEU A 94 14.72 -13.08 -20.57
CA LEU A 94 14.88 -12.10 -19.50
C LEU A 94 16.35 -11.68 -19.40
N THR A 95 16.64 -10.39 -19.61
CA THR A 95 18.03 -9.89 -19.74
C THR A 95 18.38 -8.81 -18.72
N ALA A 96 17.41 -8.23 -18.02
CA ALA A 96 17.64 -7.17 -17.05
C ALA A 96 16.55 -7.12 -15.98
N VAL A 97 16.89 -6.63 -14.80
CA VAL A 97 15.98 -6.30 -13.71
C VAL A 97 16.14 -4.82 -13.36
N PHE A 98 15.04 -4.16 -13.02
CA PHE A 98 14.99 -2.76 -12.63
C PHE A 98 14.39 -2.66 -11.23
N GLY A 99 15.21 -2.26 -10.24
CA GLY A 99 14.82 -2.13 -8.84
C GLY A 99 14.26 -0.74 -8.54
N PRO A 100 13.05 -0.63 -7.97
CA PRO A 100 12.48 0.64 -7.50
C PRO A 100 13.01 1.04 -6.13
N GLU A 101 12.34 1.97 -5.44
CA GLU A 101 12.53 2.22 -4.01
C GLU A 101 12.54 0.90 -3.23
N HIS A 102 13.36 0.79 -2.20
CA HIS A 102 13.68 -0.41 -1.43
C HIS A 102 14.51 -1.47 -2.17
N GLY A 103 14.70 -1.35 -3.48
CA GLY A 103 15.48 -2.27 -4.31
C GLY A 103 14.70 -3.50 -4.80
N PHE A 104 15.35 -4.28 -5.65
CA PHE A 104 14.78 -5.48 -6.25
C PHE A 104 14.55 -6.60 -5.23
N ARG A 105 15.52 -6.86 -4.35
CA ARG A 105 15.41 -7.86 -3.27
C ARG A 105 14.94 -7.29 -1.93
N GLY A 106 14.72 -5.95 -1.84
CA GLY A 106 14.08 -5.30 -0.70
C GLY A 106 14.98 -5.03 0.49
N THR A 107 16.27 -4.80 0.28
CA THR A 107 17.24 -4.60 1.36
C THR A 107 17.28 -3.17 1.89
N ALA A 108 16.79 -2.18 1.13
CA ALA A 108 16.88 -0.77 1.48
C ALA A 108 15.65 -0.26 2.29
N GLN A 109 15.91 0.65 3.22
CA GLN A 109 14.87 1.35 3.98
C GLN A 109 14.15 2.41 3.12
N ALA A 110 13.07 2.99 3.65
CA ALA A 110 12.34 4.07 3.00
C ALA A 110 13.28 5.23 2.64
N GLY A 111 13.17 5.70 1.40
CA GLY A 111 14.05 6.72 0.85
C GLY A 111 15.40 6.18 0.34
N GLY A 112 15.59 4.87 0.23
CA GLY A 112 16.81 4.23 -0.27
C GLY A 112 16.56 3.22 -1.39
N SER A 113 17.67 2.87 -2.08
CA SER A 113 17.71 1.84 -3.12
C SER A 113 18.99 0.99 -2.99
N GLU A 114 19.10 -0.05 -3.82
CA GLU A 114 20.25 -1.00 -3.77
C GLU A 114 21.42 -0.60 -4.68
N GLY A 115 21.25 0.38 -5.57
CA GLY A 115 22.21 0.70 -6.59
C GLY A 115 22.23 -0.34 -7.75
N ARG A 116 23.32 -0.31 -8.59
CA ARG A 116 23.50 -1.27 -9.68
C ARG A 116 24.37 -2.45 -9.23
N TYR A 117 23.91 -3.68 -9.50
CA TYR A 117 24.66 -4.92 -9.22
C TYR A 117 24.20 -6.05 -10.14
N ASP A 118 24.89 -7.19 -10.10
CA ASP A 118 24.41 -8.42 -10.75
C ASP A 118 23.77 -9.31 -9.68
N ASP A 119 22.52 -9.73 -9.93
CA ASP A 119 21.75 -10.54 -8.96
C ASP A 119 22.45 -11.90 -8.70
N PRO A 120 22.83 -12.21 -7.47
CA PRO A 120 23.60 -13.43 -7.19
C PRO A 120 22.84 -14.74 -7.47
N ALA A 121 21.51 -14.70 -7.55
CA ALA A 121 20.70 -15.87 -7.82
C ALA A 121 20.59 -16.19 -9.32
N THR A 122 20.56 -15.17 -10.17
CA THR A 122 20.31 -15.32 -11.60
C THR A 122 21.47 -14.85 -12.50
N GLY A 123 22.39 -14.05 -11.97
CA GLY A 123 23.45 -13.39 -12.74
C GLY A 123 22.91 -12.22 -13.60
N LEU A 124 21.64 -11.88 -13.52
CA LEU A 124 21.08 -10.78 -14.29
C LEU A 124 21.54 -9.42 -13.76
N PRO A 125 21.84 -8.46 -14.65
CA PRO A 125 22.12 -7.09 -14.23
C PRO A 125 20.87 -6.45 -13.62
N VAL A 126 21.02 -5.90 -12.42
CA VAL A 126 20.00 -5.10 -11.71
C VAL A 126 20.36 -3.63 -11.86
N TYR A 127 19.45 -2.84 -12.38
CA TYR A 127 19.57 -1.39 -12.52
C TYR A 127 18.74 -0.69 -11.47
N ASP A 128 19.30 0.33 -10.83
CA ASP A 128 18.58 1.18 -9.90
C ASP A 128 17.73 2.21 -10.67
N THR A 129 16.42 2.18 -10.44
CA THR A 129 15.46 3.11 -11.06
C THR A 129 14.83 4.06 -10.04
N TYR A 130 15.23 4.00 -8.78
CA TYR A 130 14.69 4.88 -7.75
C TYR A 130 15.01 6.34 -8.05
N LEU A 131 13.98 7.20 -8.04
CA LEU A 131 14.04 8.63 -8.40
C LEU A 131 14.56 8.92 -9.82
N LYS A 132 14.57 7.92 -10.71
CA LYS A 132 14.87 8.10 -12.13
C LYS A 132 13.58 8.30 -12.91
N SER A 133 13.57 9.25 -13.82
CA SER A 133 12.40 9.59 -14.65
C SER A 133 12.84 10.22 -15.97
N GLY A 134 11.92 10.37 -16.91
CA GLY A 134 12.17 11.02 -18.19
C GLY A 134 13.38 10.43 -18.93
N GLN A 135 14.29 11.29 -19.37
CA GLN A 135 15.46 10.86 -20.17
C GLN A 135 16.43 9.98 -19.39
N ASP A 136 16.66 10.24 -18.10
CA ASP A 136 17.59 9.43 -17.28
C ASP A 136 17.16 7.96 -17.22
N LEU A 137 15.88 7.69 -17.04
CA LEU A 137 15.37 6.31 -17.03
C LEU A 137 15.28 5.74 -18.45
N ALA A 138 14.99 6.56 -19.46
CA ALA A 138 15.00 6.14 -20.87
C ALA A 138 16.39 5.68 -21.30
N ASP A 139 17.44 6.38 -20.85
CA ASP A 139 18.83 6.01 -21.10
C ASP A 139 19.20 4.68 -20.44
N ILE A 140 18.72 4.43 -19.21
CA ILE A 140 18.88 3.13 -18.52
C ILE A 140 18.22 2.01 -19.33
N PHE A 141 16.98 2.19 -19.79
CA PHE A 141 16.29 1.21 -20.63
C PHE A 141 17.03 0.96 -21.96
N THR A 142 17.58 2.00 -22.55
CA THR A 142 18.35 1.90 -23.80
C THR A 142 19.68 1.17 -23.56
N ALA A 143 20.43 1.53 -22.53
CA ALA A 143 21.71 0.92 -22.18
C ALA A 143 21.57 -0.56 -21.76
N SER A 144 20.45 -0.96 -21.16
CA SER A 144 20.17 -2.35 -20.82
C SER A 144 19.90 -3.25 -22.04
N GLY A 145 19.66 -2.66 -23.21
CA GLY A 145 19.41 -3.37 -24.45
C GLY A 145 18.04 -4.05 -24.54
N VAL A 146 17.12 -3.82 -23.58
CA VAL A 146 15.77 -4.38 -23.62
C VAL A 146 14.94 -3.72 -24.71
N ASP A 147 14.00 -4.46 -25.28
CA ASP A 147 12.99 -3.94 -26.19
C ASP A 147 11.59 -3.87 -25.54
N THR A 148 11.39 -4.64 -24.49
CA THR A 148 10.14 -4.72 -23.74
C THR A 148 10.42 -4.64 -22.24
N VAL A 149 9.76 -3.70 -21.58
CA VAL A 149 9.78 -3.54 -20.12
C VAL A 149 8.51 -4.16 -19.55
N VAL A 150 8.64 -5.05 -18.59
CA VAL A 150 7.53 -5.64 -17.81
C VAL A 150 7.47 -4.94 -16.47
N PHE A 151 6.28 -4.63 -15.97
CA PHE A 151 6.07 -4.06 -14.64
C PHE A 151 5.21 -5.01 -13.81
N ASP A 152 5.71 -5.41 -12.63
CA ASP A 152 4.99 -6.26 -11.67
C ASP A 152 5.37 -5.89 -10.23
N ILE A 153 4.57 -5.03 -9.60
CA ILE A 153 4.75 -4.58 -8.22
C ILE A 153 3.36 -4.45 -7.56
N GLN A 154 3.23 -4.90 -6.30
CA GLN A 154 2.04 -4.72 -5.49
C GLN A 154 1.95 -3.28 -4.99
N ASP A 155 0.84 -2.61 -5.27
CA ASP A 155 0.49 -1.29 -4.74
C ASP A 155 -0.23 -1.38 -3.39
N ALA A 156 -0.32 -0.24 -2.67
CA ALA A 156 -1.05 -0.11 -1.40
C ALA A 156 -2.38 0.66 -1.51
N GLY A 157 -2.80 1.07 -2.71
CA GLY A 157 -4.06 1.75 -2.95
C GLY A 157 -4.07 3.25 -2.65
N ALA A 158 -2.94 3.85 -2.31
CA ALA A 158 -2.80 5.25 -1.92
C ALA A 158 -1.87 6.02 -2.87
N ARG A 159 -2.28 7.25 -3.26
CA ARG A 159 -1.52 8.10 -4.19
C ARG A 159 -0.06 8.30 -3.77
N PHE A 160 0.20 8.51 -2.51
CA PHE A 160 1.54 8.77 -1.98
C PHE A 160 2.36 7.48 -1.74
N TYR A 161 1.83 6.29 -2.09
CA TYR A 161 2.60 5.06 -2.13
C TYR A 161 3.27 4.92 -3.51
N THR A 162 4.57 5.18 -3.58
CA THR A 162 5.27 5.69 -4.77
C THR A 162 5.41 4.72 -5.95
N TYR A 163 5.07 3.45 -5.82
CA TYR A 163 5.20 2.48 -6.92
C TYR A 163 4.31 2.78 -8.13
N ILE A 164 3.17 3.42 -7.93
CA ILE A 164 2.34 3.88 -9.05
C ILE A 164 3.01 5.01 -9.83
N TRP A 165 3.89 5.78 -9.17
CA TRP A 165 4.69 6.82 -9.84
C TRP A 165 5.94 6.24 -10.48
N THR A 166 6.54 5.18 -9.90
CA THR A 166 7.52 4.35 -10.61
C THR A 166 6.94 3.79 -11.92
N LEU A 167 5.68 3.32 -11.90
CA LEU A 167 4.98 2.91 -13.11
C LEU A 167 4.85 4.07 -14.11
N TYR A 168 4.38 5.24 -13.66
CA TYR A 168 4.24 6.42 -14.50
C TYR A 168 5.57 6.81 -15.15
N ASP A 169 6.65 6.86 -14.36
CA ASP A 169 7.99 7.17 -14.85
C ASP A 169 8.49 6.13 -15.85
N CYS A 170 8.23 4.85 -15.60
CA CYS A 170 8.55 3.78 -16.55
C CYS A 170 7.76 3.91 -17.86
N MET A 171 6.50 4.33 -17.80
CA MET A 171 5.67 4.56 -18.99
C MET A 171 6.21 5.70 -19.86
N GLU A 172 6.45 6.86 -19.23
CA GLU A 172 7.02 8.03 -19.90
C GLU A 172 8.38 7.73 -20.53
N SER A 173 9.27 7.12 -19.75
CA SER A 173 10.65 6.80 -20.18
C SER A 173 10.68 5.69 -21.23
N ALA A 174 9.80 4.69 -21.16
CA ALA A 174 9.68 3.66 -22.19
C ALA A 174 9.16 4.26 -23.51
N ALA A 175 8.25 5.23 -23.47
CA ALA A 175 7.79 5.95 -24.65
C ALA A 175 8.96 6.75 -25.28
N LEU A 176 9.73 7.49 -24.49
CA LEU A 176 10.92 8.22 -24.94
C LEU A 176 11.98 7.30 -25.59
N ALA A 177 12.21 6.13 -24.99
CA ALA A 177 13.16 5.14 -25.49
C ALA A 177 12.60 4.26 -26.63
N GLY A 178 11.35 4.46 -27.06
CA GLY A 178 10.69 3.64 -28.09
C GLY A 178 10.45 2.19 -27.67
N LYS A 179 10.41 1.91 -26.36
CA LYS A 179 10.21 0.57 -25.80
C LYS A 179 8.71 0.27 -25.63
N ARG A 180 8.40 -1.02 -25.54
CA ARG A 180 7.08 -1.52 -25.17
C ARG A 180 6.99 -1.67 -23.65
N LEU A 181 5.82 -1.42 -23.07
CA LEU A 181 5.55 -1.69 -21.66
C LEU A 181 4.43 -2.71 -21.52
N VAL A 182 4.66 -3.70 -20.67
CA VAL A 182 3.67 -4.73 -20.29
C VAL A 182 3.44 -4.66 -18.80
N VAL A 183 2.22 -4.37 -18.36
CA VAL A 183 1.85 -4.30 -16.93
C VAL A 183 1.14 -5.58 -16.53
N LEU A 184 1.70 -6.29 -15.56
CA LEU A 184 1.11 -7.48 -14.95
C LEU A 184 0.30 -7.05 -13.73
N ASP A 185 -1.02 -7.19 -13.81
CA ASP A 185 -1.92 -6.60 -12.82
C ASP A 185 -1.93 -7.37 -11.50
N ARG A 186 -2.07 -6.60 -10.40
CA ARG A 186 -2.22 -7.08 -9.02
C ARG A 186 -3.42 -6.42 -8.34
N PRO A 187 -4.01 -7.07 -7.30
CA PRO A 187 -5.15 -6.52 -6.59
C PRO A 187 -4.84 -5.15 -5.98
N ASN A 188 -5.81 -4.23 -6.02
CA ASN A 188 -5.79 -3.14 -5.07
C ASN A 188 -6.12 -3.72 -3.69
N PRO A 189 -5.22 -3.61 -2.67
CA PRO A 189 -5.35 -4.36 -1.43
C PRO A 189 -6.48 -3.84 -0.53
N VAL A 190 -6.91 -2.59 -0.78
CA VAL A 190 -7.91 -1.88 0.05
C VAL A 190 -9.23 -1.69 -0.72
N THR A 191 -9.53 -2.56 -1.64
CA THR A 191 -10.66 -2.57 -2.58
C THR A 191 -10.55 -1.61 -3.77
N GLY A 192 -11.35 -1.88 -4.81
CA GLY A 192 -11.53 -0.98 -5.96
C GLY A 192 -12.87 -0.24 -5.96
N ARG A 193 -13.69 -0.39 -4.90
CA ARG A 193 -15.08 0.12 -4.86
C ARG A 193 -15.13 1.64 -5.05
N ALA A 194 -14.41 2.36 -4.21
CA ALA A 194 -14.44 3.82 -4.19
C ALA A 194 -13.06 4.42 -4.34
N ALA A 195 -12.99 5.61 -4.92
CA ALA A 195 -11.89 6.53 -4.69
C ALA A 195 -12.29 7.46 -3.55
N LEU A 196 -11.34 7.82 -2.68
CA LEU A 196 -11.57 8.61 -1.48
C LEU A 196 -10.51 9.71 -1.36
N GLY A 197 -10.88 10.80 -0.67
CA GLY A 197 -9.97 11.90 -0.38
C GLY A 197 -9.76 12.88 -1.52
N PRO A 198 -8.93 13.92 -1.27
CA PRO A 198 -8.70 14.98 -2.24
C PRO A 198 -7.97 14.48 -3.49
N VAL A 199 -8.30 15.08 -4.63
CA VAL A 199 -7.55 14.94 -5.89
C VAL A 199 -6.35 15.88 -5.84
N LEU A 200 -5.21 15.44 -6.37
CA LEU A 200 -4.00 16.25 -6.43
C LEU A 200 -4.24 17.49 -7.33
N ASP A 201 -3.94 18.67 -6.81
CA ASP A 201 -3.71 19.86 -7.63
C ASP A 201 -2.29 19.79 -8.22
N PRO A 202 -2.11 19.95 -9.56
CA PRO A 202 -0.80 19.91 -10.21
C PRO A 202 0.27 20.82 -9.59
N ALA A 203 -0.12 21.91 -8.95
CA ALA A 203 0.80 22.82 -8.24
C ALA A 203 1.54 22.14 -7.06
N PHE A 204 1.00 21.03 -6.55
CA PHE A 204 1.59 20.25 -5.46
C PHE A 204 2.25 18.96 -5.94
N ALA A 205 2.46 18.80 -7.25
CA ALA A 205 3.08 17.61 -7.81
C ALA A 205 4.50 17.41 -7.27
N THR A 206 4.75 16.19 -6.79
CA THR A 206 6.04 15.73 -6.26
C THR A 206 6.21 14.23 -6.54
N PHE A 207 7.28 13.60 -6.04
CA PHE A 207 7.44 12.15 -6.14
C PHE A 207 6.38 11.35 -5.36
N VAL A 208 5.65 11.95 -4.41
CA VAL A 208 4.53 11.30 -3.69
C VAL A 208 3.16 11.58 -4.33
N GLY A 209 3.14 12.26 -5.47
CA GLY A 209 1.93 12.54 -6.24
C GLY A 209 2.26 13.35 -7.48
N ARG A 210 2.29 12.72 -8.66
CA ARG A 210 2.70 13.40 -9.90
C ARG A 210 1.56 13.95 -10.72
N ARG A 211 0.38 13.34 -10.63
CA ARG A 211 -0.78 13.64 -11.47
C ARG A 211 -2.08 13.62 -10.67
N GLU A 212 -3.11 14.20 -11.26
CA GLU A 212 -4.42 14.45 -10.67
C GLU A 212 -5.24 13.16 -10.48
N ILE A 213 -4.91 12.41 -9.43
CA ILE A 213 -5.69 11.28 -8.95
C ILE A 213 -6.06 11.49 -7.48
N ALA A 214 -7.12 10.81 -7.04
CA ALA A 214 -7.57 10.86 -5.64
C ALA A 214 -6.54 10.22 -4.69
N GLN A 215 -6.56 10.64 -3.43
CA GLN A 215 -5.67 10.16 -2.37
C GLN A 215 -5.72 8.63 -2.21
N ALA A 216 -6.91 8.04 -2.11
CA ALA A 216 -7.13 6.62 -2.31
C ALA A 216 -7.81 6.44 -3.68
N HIS A 217 -7.08 5.93 -4.67
CA HIS A 217 -7.50 5.98 -6.07
C HIS A 217 -8.53 4.91 -6.45
N GLY A 218 -8.60 3.78 -5.71
CA GLY A 218 -9.53 2.68 -5.94
C GLY A 218 -9.40 2.04 -7.34
N MET A 219 -8.19 1.94 -7.85
CA MET A 219 -7.85 1.33 -9.14
C MET A 219 -6.75 0.29 -8.94
N THR A 220 -6.66 -0.68 -9.84
CA THR A 220 -5.51 -1.59 -9.90
C THR A 220 -4.36 -0.95 -10.67
N VAL A 221 -3.16 -1.54 -10.60
CA VAL A 221 -1.97 -1.03 -11.28
C VAL A 221 -2.17 -0.99 -12.80
N ALA A 222 -2.80 -2.01 -13.40
CA ALA A 222 -3.10 -2.01 -14.83
C ALA A 222 -4.17 -0.97 -15.20
N GLU A 223 -5.18 -0.76 -14.36
CA GLU A 223 -6.16 0.29 -14.57
C GLU A 223 -5.54 1.68 -14.50
N LEU A 224 -4.60 1.92 -13.55
CA LEU A 224 -3.81 3.14 -13.49
C LEU A 224 -2.93 3.32 -14.73
N ALA A 225 -2.28 2.26 -15.22
CA ALA A 225 -1.49 2.35 -16.45
C ALA A 225 -2.33 2.78 -17.65
N LEU A 226 -3.51 2.20 -17.82
CA LEU A 226 -4.44 2.60 -18.88
C LEU A 226 -4.90 4.05 -18.74
N PHE A 227 -5.20 4.45 -17.50
CA PHE A 227 -5.59 5.81 -17.17
C PHE A 227 -4.46 6.81 -17.46
N PHE A 228 -3.26 6.54 -16.99
CA PHE A 228 -2.09 7.40 -17.19
C PHE A 228 -1.74 7.56 -18.68
N ASN A 229 -1.77 6.46 -19.43
CA ASN A 229 -1.44 6.50 -20.85
C ASN A 229 -2.41 7.37 -21.65
N ALA A 230 -3.69 7.32 -21.32
CA ALA A 230 -4.73 8.04 -22.04
C ALA A 230 -4.92 9.50 -21.56
N GLU A 231 -4.78 9.76 -20.25
CA GLU A 231 -5.13 11.07 -19.69
C GLU A 231 -3.91 11.98 -19.52
N PHE A 232 -2.70 11.41 -19.34
CA PHE A 232 -1.51 12.21 -19.03
C PHE A 232 -0.35 12.03 -20.02
N LEU A 233 -0.30 10.92 -20.76
CA LEU A 233 0.73 10.65 -21.75
C LEU A 233 0.21 10.66 -23.19
N HIS A 234 -0.97 11.24 -23.41
CA HIS A 234 -1.65 11.23 -24.72
C HIS A 234 -0.84 11.90 -25.86
N GLU A 235 0.08 12.80 -25.54
CA GLU A 235 0.96 13.43 -26.56
C GLU A 235 2.09 12.47 -27.01
N ASN A 236 2.56 11.59 -26.14
CA ASN A 236 3.58 10.58 -26.42
C ASN A 236 3.24 9.26 -25.68
N PRO A 237 2.16 8.57 -26.10
CA PRO A 237 1.71 7.38 -25.39
C PRO A 237 2.69 6.22 -25.57
N VAL A 238 2.97 5.49 -24.48
CA VAL A 238 3.75 4.26 -24.56
C VAL A 238 2.96 3.15 -25.27
N ARG A 239 3.65 2.25 -25.96
CA ARG A 239 3.05 0.99 -26.46
C ARG A 239 2.73 0.10 -25.27
N LEU A 240 1.54 0.30 -24.68
CA LEU A 240 1.09 -0.34 -23.47
C LEU A 240 0.28 -1.60 -23.76
N GLU A 241 0.62 -2.68 -23.06
CA GLU A 241 -0.23 -3.85 -22.91
C GLU A 241 -0.43 -4.15 -21.43
N VAL A 242 -1.62 -4.62 -21.08
CA VAL A 242 -1.95 -5.00 -19.70
C VAL A 242 -2.40 -6.46 -19.66
N VAL A 243 -1.87 -7.21 -18.72
CA VAL A 243 -2.33 -8.57 -18.43
C VAL A 243 -3.17 -8.51 -17.17
N THR A 244 -4.48 -8.52 -17.35
CA THR A 244 -5.45 -8.42 -16.26
C THR A 244 -5.44 -9.67 -15.38
N MET A 245 -5.90 -9.55 -14.13
CA MET A 245 -6.15 -10.67 -13.23
C MET A 245 -7.38 -11.48 -13.66
N SER A 246 -7.58 -12.64 -13.05
CA SER A 246 -8.86 -13.35 -13.08
C SER A 246 -9.30 -13.73 -11.67
N GLY A 247 -10.62 -13.68 -11.42
CA GLY A 247 -11.21 -14.00 -10.13
C GLY A 247 -11.24 -12.87 -9.11
N TRP A 248 -10.59 -11.73 -9.37
CA TRP A 248 -10.67 -10.54 -8.51
C TRP A 248 -11.93 -9.71 -8.80
N ARG A 249 -12.56 -9.23 -7.76
CA ARG A 249 -13.71 -8.31 -7.79
C ARG A 249 -13.33 -7.01 -7.12
N ARG A 250 -13.93 -5.92 -7.54
CA ARG A 250 -13.68 -4.59 -6.94
C ARG A 250 -14.02 -4.51 -5.45
N SER A 251 -14.91 -5.39 -5.00
CA SER A 251 -15.28 -5.50 -3.58
C SER A 251 -14.25 -6.23 -2.72
N ASP A 252 -13.28 -6.92 -3.32
CA ASP A 252 -12.35 -7.75 -2.56
C ASP A 252 -11.28 -6.90 -1.86
N PHE A 253 -11.06 -7.19 -0.59
CA PHE A 253 -9.86 -6.83 0.13
C PHE A 253 -8.75 -7.85 -0.18
N PHE A 254 -7.51 -7.57 0.25
CA PHE A 254 -6.39 -8.43 -0.13
C PHE A 254 -6.54 -9.87 0.36
N ASP A 255 -6.99 -10.07 1.60
CA ASP A 255 -7.20 -11.40 2.20
C ASP A 255 -8.31 -12.22 1.50
N ASP A 256 -9.28 -11.56 0.86
CA ASP A 256 -10.30 -12.24 0.04
C ASP A 256 -9.72 -12.86 -1.24
N THR A 257 -8.52 -12.45 -1.64
CA THR A 257 -7.85 -12.92 -2.87
C THR A 257 -7.23 -14.30 -2.74
N GLY A 258 -6.88 -14.72 -1.52
CA GLY A 258 -6.12 -15.93 -1.24
C GLY A 258 -4.65 -15.85 -1.67
N LEU A 259 -4.15 -14.65 -1.99
CA LEU A 259 -2.75 -14.41 -2.32
C LEU A 259 -1.93 -14.19 -1.04
N PRO A 260 -0.65 -14.61 -1.01
CA PRO A 260 0.23 -14.30 0.11
C PRO A 260 0.58 -12.80 0.12
N TRP A 261 0.50 -12.18 1.30
CA TRP A 261 0.99 -10.81 1.48
C TRP A 261 2.51 -10.82 1.66
N VAL A 262 3.20 -10.09 0.80
CA VAL A 262 4.60 -9.74 0.99
C VAL A 262 4.64 -8.24 1.27
N PRO A 263 5.25 -7.80 2.38
CA PRO A 263 5.36 -6.38 2.68
C PRO A 263 5.99 -5.61 1.50
N PRO A 264 5.26 -4.71 0.85
CA PRO A 264 5.80 -3.96 -0.29
C PRO A 264 6.84 -2.92 0.14
N SER A 265 6.87 -2.62 1.43
CA SER A 265 7.93 -1.84 2.08
C SER A 265 8.10 -2.29 3.53
N PRO A 266 9.24 -1.99 4.19
CA PRO A 266 9.50 -2.42 5.58
C PRO A 266 8.46 -1.97 6.60
N ASN A 267 7.71 -0.90 6.31
CA ASN A 267 6.68 -0.37 7.20
C ASN A 267 5.24 -0.64 6.71
N MET A 268 5.06 -1.65 5.83
CA MET A 268 3.75 -2.11 5.38
C MET A 268 3.58 -3.61 5.66
N PRO A 269 3.59 -4.02 6.96
CA PRO A 269 3.70 -5.43 7.33
C PRO A 269 2.46 -6.26 6.98
N THR A 270 1.27 -5.68 6.97
CA THR A 270 0.01 -6.42 6.80
C THR A 270 -0.97 -5.69 5.88
N PRO A 271 -1.96 -6.40 5.32
CA PRO A 271 -3.07 -5.76 4.60
C PRO A 271 -3.88 -4.78 5.46
N GLU A 272 -4.00 -5.03 6.77
CA GLU A 272 -4.67 -4.12 7.72
C GLU A 272 -3.92 -2.79 7.82
N THR A 273 -2.59 -2.83 7.81
CA THR A 273 -1.79 -1.60 7.74
C THR A 273 -2.08 -0.83 6.45
N ALA A 274 -2.17 -1.51 5.30
CA ALA A 274 -2.50 -0.88 4.03
C ALA A 274 -3.91 -0.24 4.06
N LEU A 275 -4.87 -0.87 4.75
CA LEU A 275 -6.24 -0.39 4.87
C LEU A 275 -6.32 0.97 5.57
N VAL A 276 -5.55 1.18 6.64
CA VAL A 276 -5.54 2.46 7.37
C VAL A 276 -4.59 3.49 6.75
N TYR A 277 -3.61 3.04 5.98
CA TYR A 277 -2.48 3.84 5.50
C TYR A 277 -2.90 5.08 4.72
N SER A 278 -3.92 4.99 3.85
CA SER A 278 -4.35 6.13 3.05
C SER A 278 -4.89 7.31 3.89
N GLY A 279 -5.21 7.10 5.17
CA GLY A 279 -5.56 8.16 6.13
C GLY A 279 -4.41 8.48 7.08
N THR A 280 -3.78 7.47 7.66
CA THR A 280 -2.82 7.65 8.76
C THR A 280 -1.43 8.07 8.28
N CYS A 281 -1.07 7.86 7.00
CA CYS A 281 0.14 8.41 6.41
C CYS A 281 0.18 9.95 6.46
N LEU A 282 -0.96 10.63 6.57
CA LEU A 282 -1.02 12.09 6.73
C LEU A 282 -0.26 12.59 7.96
N PHE A 283 -0.04 11.73 8.96
CA PHE A 283 0.75 12.05 10.14
C PHE A 283 2.26 12.22 9.83
N GLU A 284 2.75 11.79 8.69
CA GLU A 284 4.09 12.16 8.22
C GLU A 284 4.23 13.68 8.02
N GLY A 285 3.12 14.37 7.74
CA GLY A 285 3.04 15.83 7.62
C GLY A 285 3.00 16.58 8.95
N THR A 286 3.08 15.89 10.09
CA THR A 286 2.99 16.45 11.44
C THR A 286 4.22 16.15 12.28
N ASN A 287 4.25 16.67 13.48
CA ASN A 287 5.24 16.32 14.52
C ASN A 287 4.86 15.05 15.32
N LEU A 288 3.71 14.42 15.06
CA LEU A 288 3.34 13.15 15.68
C LEU A 288 4.04 11.98 14.99
N SER A 289 4.33 10.92 15.75
CA SER A 289 4.74 9.63 15.20
C SER A 289 3.59 8.96 14.47
N GLU A 290 3.86 8.44 13.29
CA GLU A 290 3.00 7.53 12.52
C GLU A 290 3.28 6.06 12.84
N GLY A 291 3.95 5.76 13.96
CA GLY A 291 4.19 4.40 14.43
C GLY A 291 5.35 3.67 13.75
N ARG A 292 6.13 4.31 12.87
CA ARG A 292 7.38 3.74 12.35
C ARG A 292 8.32 3.43 13.52
N GLY A 293 9.01 2.29 13.46
CA GLY A 293 9.83 1.80 14.57
C GLY A 293 9.04 1.04 15.63
N THR A 294 7.76 0.77 15.41
CA THR A 294 6.92 -0.14 16.22
C THR A 294 6.55 -1.38 15.41
N THR A 295 5.87 -2.33 16.03
CA THR A 295 5.30 -3.51 15.34
C THR A 295 4.01 -3.21 14.56
N ARG A 296 3.46 -1.98 14.68
CA ARG A 296 2.21 -1.55 14.05
C ARG A 296 2.36 -0.14 13.44
N PRO A 297 3.24 0.03 12.43
CA PRO A 297 3.38 1.30 11.75
C PRO A 297 2.04 1.71 11.11
N PHE A 298 1.74 3.00 11.13
CA PHE A 298 0.50 3.61 10.66
C PHE A 298 -0.78 3.22 11.42
N GLU A 299 -0.72 2.20 12.28
CA GLU A 299 -1.83 1.83 13.17
C GLU A 299 -1.67 2.43 14.57
N LEU A 300 -0.44 2.81 14.95
CA LEU A 300 -0.11 3.50 16.18
C LEU A 300 0.30 4.94 15.86
N LEU A 301 -0.39 5.90 16.46
CA LEU A 301 -0.17 7.33 16.25
C LEU A 301 0.01 8.02 17.60
N GLY A 302 1.00 8.91 17.75
CA GLY A 302 1.18 9.56 19.03
C GLY A 302 2.35 10.51 19.12
N ALA A 303 2.48 11.17 20.30
CA ALA A 303 3.59 12.05 20.65
C ALA A 303 3.76 12.12 22.17
N GLU A 304 4.90 12.69 22.62
CA GLU A 304 5.11 12.98 24.04
C GLU A 304 4.04 13.97 24.54
N GLY A 305 3.42 13.66 25.68
CA GLY A 305 2.40 14.51 26.30
C GLY A 305 0.98 14.31 25.78
N ILE A 306 0.75 13.40 24.85
CA ILE A 306 -0.61 12.94 24.49
C ILE A 306 -1.07 11.91 25.53
N ASP A 307 -2.37 11.97 25.89
CA ASP A 307 -3.03 11.09 26.83
C ASP A 307 -4.40 10.59 26.32
N HIS A 308 -5.15 9.92 27.18
CA HIS A 308 -6.46 9.32 26.92
C HIS A 308 -7.49 10.28 26.29
N ARG A 309 -7.33 11.60 26.47
CA ARG A 309 -8.28 12.61 25.95
C ARG A 309 -8.38 12.56 24.43
N TRP A 310 -7.28 12.25 23.72
CA TRP A 310 -7.33 12.13 22.27
C TRP A 310 -8.15 10.91 21.83
N ALA A 311 -7.93 9.73 22.42
CA ALA A 311 -8.73 8.54 22.15
C ALA A 311 -10.22 8.77 22.45
N ALA A 312 -10.52 9.41 23.57
CA ALA A 312 -11.90 9.77 23.93
C ALA A 312 -12.53 10.72 22.91
N ALA A 313 -11.80 11.76 22.47
CA ALA A 313 -12.30 12.75 21.52
C ALA A 313 -12.60 12.16 20.16
N VAL A 314 -11.70 11.30 19.61
CA VAL A 314 -11.94 10.70 18.29
C VAL A 314 -13.04 9.64 18.34
N ASN A 315 -13.15 8.84 19.40
CA ASN A 315 -14.25 7.90 19.58
C ASN A 315 -15.61 8.59 19.70
N ALA A 316 -15.67 9.78 20.32
CA ALA A 316 -16.90 10.57 20.44
C ALA A 316 -17.47 11.02 19.09
N LEU A 317 -16.69 10.99 18.01
CA LEU A 317 -17.17 11.28 16.66
C LEU A 317 -18.02 10.15 16.06
N GLY A 318 -18.00 8.94 16.63
CA GLY A 318 -18.78 7.79 16.17
C GLY A 318 -18.50 7.38 14.73
N LEU A 319 -17.21 7.39 14.31
CA LEU A 319 -16.83 7.05 12.94
C LEU A 319 -17.20 5.61 12.60
N PRO A 320 -17.85 5.36 11.44
CA PRO A 320 -18.27 4.01 11.07
C PRO A 320 -17.10 3.03 10.93
N GLY A 321 -17.26 1.84 11.47
CA GLY A 321 -16.34 0.70 11.25
C GLY A 321 -14.98 0.83 11.92
N VAL A 322 -14.74 1.77 12.83
CA VAL A 322 -13.47 1.97 13.50
C VAL A 322 -13.64 2.36 14.96
N ALA A 323 -12.69 1.91 15.80
CA ALA A 323 -12.55 2.34 17.18
C ALA A 323 -11.09 2.65 17.49
N PHE A 324 -10.85 3.47 18.51
CA PHE A 324 -9.54 3.94 18.88
C PHE A 324 -9.24 3.60 20.32
N ARG A 325 -8.20 2.79 20.53
CA ARG A 325 -7.72 2.45 21.86
C ARG A 325 -6.63 3.45 22.28
N GLU A 326 -6.66 3.95 23.50
CA GLU A 326 -5.48 4.60 24.07
C GLU A 326 -4.28 3.66 24.03
N ALA A 327 -3.14 4.17 23.61
CA ALA A 327 -1.92 3.39 23.49
C ALA A 327 -0.68 4.17 23.94
N TYR A 328 0.25 3.47 24.61
CA TYR A 328 1.59 3.97 24.88
C TYR A 328 2.60 3.06 24.18
N PHE A 329 3.59 3.66 23.52
CA PHE A 329 4.60 2.93 22.76
C PHE A 329 5.92 3.70 22.69
N ALA A 330 7.01 2.99 22.37
CA ALA A 330 8.33 3.58 22.21
C ALA A 330 8.90 3.16 20.84
N PRO A 331 8.97 4.05 19.85
CA PRO A 331 9.56 3.76 18.55
C PRO A 331 11.05 3.41 18.67
N THR A 332 11.53 2.43 17.93
CA THR A 332 12.95 2.03 17.90
C THR A 332 13.76 2.81 16.87
N PHE A 333 13.10 3.48 15.93
CA PHE A 333 13.68 4.41 14.95
C PHE A 333 12.62 5.44 14.51
N SER A 334 13.02 6.44 13.69
CA SER A 334 12.17 7.54 13.22
C SER A 334 11.80 8.52 14.35
N LYS A 335 10.63 9.17 14.25
CA LYS A 335 10.16 10.15 15.24
C LYS A 335 10.06 9.53 16.63
N PHE A 336 10.51 10.23 17.64
CA PHE A 336 10.51 9.82 19.05
C PHE A 336 11.29 8.52 19.34
N GLN A 337 12.36 8.22 18.58
CA GLN A 337 13.19 7.05 18.83
C GLN A 337 13.62 6.96 20.31
N GLY A 338 13.34 5.81 20.93
CA GLY A 338 13.72 5.52 22.32
C GLY A 338 12.92 6.26 23.40
N LYS A 339 11.91 7.04 23.01
CA LYS A 339 11.04 7.77 23.94
C LYS A 339 9.66 7.12 24.03
N THR A 340 9.07 7.13 25.22
CA THR A 340 7.68 6.72 25.39
C THR A 340 6.75 7.84 24.96
N VAL A 341 5.84 7.53 24.04
CA VAL A 341 4.79 8.44 23.57
C VAL A 341 3.43 7.89 23.92
N GLY A 342 2.50 8.77 24.22
CA GLY A 342 1.07 8.47 24.33
C GLY A 342 0.37 8.72 22.99
N GLY A 343 -0.76 8.07 22.78
CA GLY A 343 -1.51 8.24 21.54
C GLY A 343 -2.65 7.27 21.39
N VAL A 344 -2.93 6.89 20.16
CA VAL A 344 -4.02 5.98 19.81
C VAL A 344 -3.53 4.82 18.95
N GLN A 345 -4.18 3.66 19.11
CA GLN A 345 -4.17 2.58 18.15
C GLN A 345 -5.48 2.55 17.39
N VAL A 346 -5.39 2.51 16.06
CA VAL A 346 -6.55 2.39 15.17
C VAL A 346 -6.97 0.93 15.08
N HIS A 347 -8.25 0.62 15.34
CA HIS A 347 -8.83 -0.70 15.21
C HIS A 347 -9.99 -0.65 14.22
N VAL A 348 -9.78 -1.18 13.01
CA VAL A 348 -10.86 -1.37 12.05
C VAL A 348 -11.73 -2.53 12.52
N GLN A 349 -13.00 -2.28 12.79
CA GLN A 349 -13.99 -3.24 13.28
C GLN A 349 -14.88 -3.76 12.16
N ASP A 350 -15.23 -2.87 11.22
CA ASP A 350 -15.99 -3.22 10.01
C ASP A 350 -15.39 -2.49 8.81
N ARG A 351 -14.62 -3.24 8.02
CA ARG A 351 -13.92 -2.72 6.84
C ARG A 351 -14.85 -2.32 5.69
N GLU A 352 -16.10 -2.83 5.69
CA GLU A 352 -17.07 -2.55 4.62
C GLU A 352 -17.58 -1.11 4.65
N VAL A 353 -17.64 -0.51 5.82
CA VAL A 353 -18.10 0.86 6.06
C VAL A 353 -16.99 1.83 6.47
N PHE A 354 -15.77 1.32 6.66
CA PHE A 354 -14.62 2.10 7.08
C PHE A 354 -14.14 3.04 5.96
N ASP A 355 -14.03 4.34 6.28
CA ASP A 355 -13.39 5.34 5.41
C ASP A 355 -12.04 5.76 6.01
N PRO A 356 -10.90 5.26 5.48
CA PRO A 356 -9.58 5.58 6.02
C PRO A 356 -9.21 7.06 5.88
N VAL A 357 -9.62 7.74 4.80
CA VAL A 357 -9.25 9.14 4.58
C VAL A 357 -10.01 10.04 5.56
N ARG A 358 -11.32 9.85 5.69
CA ARG A 358 -12.14 10.55 6.69
C ARG A 358 -11.60 10.33 8.10
N THR A 359 -11.21 9.09 8.41
CA THR A 359 -10.59 8.72 9.69
C THR A 359 -9.29 9.48 9.94
N GLY A 360 -8.41 9.57 8.93
CA GLY A 360 -7.17 10.34 9.02
C GLY A 360 -7.41 11.83 9.32
N ILE A 361 -8.38 12.44 8.64
CA ILE A 361 -8.77 13.83 8.91
C ILE A 361 -9.34 14.00 10.34
N ALA A 362 -10.21 13.08 10.77
CA ALA A 362 -10.77 13.11 12.13
C ALA A 362 -9.69 13.01 13.21
N LEU A 363 -8.70 12.15 12.98
CA LEU A 363 -7.53 12.02 13.86
C LEU A 363 -6.71 13.31 13.90
N LEU A 364 -6.43 13.96 12.75
CA LEU A 364 -5.71 15.24 12.71
C LEU A 364 -6.47 16.35 13.43
N VAL A 365 -7.77 16.51 13.13
CA VAL A 365 -8.63 17.53 13.75
C VAL A 365 -8.69 17.35 15.27
N THR A 366 -8.89 16.13 15.73
CA THR A 366 -8.98 15.85 17.19
C THR A 366 -7.62 15.95 17.87
N ALA A 367 -6.51 15.51 17.27
CA ALA A 367 -5.18 15.69 17.81
C ALA A 367 -4.87 17.17 18.05
N LYS A 368 -5.13 18.01 17.04
CA LYS A 368 -4.90 19.46 17.15
C LYS A 368 -5.76 20.12 18.23
N ARG A 369 -6.99 19.67 18.41
CA ARG A 369 -7.91 20.21 19.44
C ARG A 369 -7.57 19.77 20.86
N THR A 370 -7.04 18.56 21.03
CA THR A 370 -6.80 17.96 22.35
C THR A 370 -5.37 18.11 22.87
N TRP A 371 -4.42 18.36 21.98
CA TRP A 371 -3.00 18.46 22.33
C TRP A 371 -2.39 19.74 21.82
N SER A 372 -1.99 20.63 22.74
CA SER A 372 -1.40 21.94 22.43
C SER A 372 -0.03 21.89 21.77
N GLY A 373 0.65 20.73 21.83
CA GLY A 373 1.94 20.51 21.16
C GLY A 373 1.84 20.15 19.69
N PHE A 374 0.62 20.06 19.12
CA PHE A 374 0.45 19.75 17.71
C PHE A 374 1.10 20.80 16.80
N ALA A 375 1.87 20.31 15.83
CA ALA A 375 2.45 21.16 14.79
C ALA A 375 2.51 20.41 13.45
N TRP A 376 2.32 21.15 12.38
CA TRP A 376 2.68 20.68 11.04
C TRP A 376 4.20 20.61 10.89
N ARG A 377 4.68 19.74 10.01
CA ARG A 377 6.09 19.82 9.59
C ARG A 377 6.39 21.20 8.99
N PRO A 378 7.58 21.77 9.27
CA PRO A 378 7.92 23.13 8.81
C PRO A 378 7.90 23.33 7.28
N ASP A 379 8.07 22.24 6.51
CA ASP A 379 8.03 22.25 5.03
C ASP A 379 6.61 22.06 4.47
N ASN A 380 5.59 22.09 5.32
CA ASN A 380 4.19 21.84 4.98
C ASN A 380 4.00 20.52 4.18
N TRP A 381 4.70 19.47 4.58
CA TRP A 381 4.64 18.16 3.91
C TRP A 381 3.20 17.63 3.78
N ILE A 382 2.33 18.00 4.69
CA ILE A 382 0.90 17.66 4.64
C ILE A 382 0.25 18.11 3.32
N ASP A 383 0.62 19.29 2.79
CA ASP A 383 0.05 19.82 1.55
C ASP A 383 0.44 18.94 0.33
N LYS A 384 1.62 18.31 0.37
CA LYS A 384 2.06 17.36 -0.66
C LYS A 384 1.34 16.03 -0.55
N LEU A 385 1.06 15.57 0.68
CA LEU A 385 0.32 14.33 0.93
C LEU A 385 -1.16 14.48 0.54
N THR A 386 -1.80 15.58 0.90
CA THR A 386 -3.19 15.85 0.53
C THR A 386 -3.33 16.34 -0.92
N GLY A 387 -2.26 16.92 -1.47
CA GLY A 387 -2.23 17.46 -2.83
C GLY A 387 -2.86 18.85 -2.96
N ASN A 388 -3.05 19.55 -1.86
CA ASN A 388 -3.54 20.93 -1.78
C ASN A 388 -3.24 21.53 -0.40
N THR A 389 -3.49 22.84 -0.22
CA THR A 389 -3.36 23.52 1.08
C THR A 389 -4.63 23.50 1.90
N GLU A 390 -5.78 23.15 1.31
CA GLU A 390 -7.11 23.30 1.95
C GLU A 390 -7.20 22.53 3.25
N VAL A 391 -6.76 21.26 3.25
CA VAL A 391 -6.84 20.40 4.44
C VAL A 391 -6.14 21.08 5.62
N ARG A 392 -4.91 21.54 5.42
CA ARG A 392 -4.14 22.21 6.48
C ARG A 392 -4.80 23.51 6.95
N THR A 393 -5.14 24.38 6.00
CA THR A 393 -5.68 25.71 6.32
C THR A 393 -7.06 25.65 6.96
N MET A 394 -7.93 24.72 6.57
CA MET A 394 -9.22 24.50 7.20
C MET A 394 -9.07 23.95 8.63
N ILE A 395 -8.16 22.97 8.85
CA ILE A 395 -7.86 22.47 10.19
C ILE A 395 -7.27 23.58 11.06
N ASP A 396 -6.42 24.45 10.51
CA ASP A 396 -5.85 25.60 11.21
C ASP A 396 -6.92 26.64 11.59
N ALA A 397 -7.92 26.83 10.74
CA ALA A 397 -9.07 27.68 10.99
C ALA A 397 -10.09 27.09 11.96
N GLY A 398 -9.89 25.84 12.44
CA GLY A 398 -10.77 25.19 13.42
C GLY A 398 -11.96 24.46 12.79
N SER A 399 -11.98 24.21 11.48
CA SER A 399 -13.02 23.42 10.81
C SER A 399 -13.12 22.02 11.43
N ASP A 400 -14.31 21.44 11.39
CA ASP A 400 -14.54 20.07 11.80
C ASP A 400 -14.24 19.09 10.66
N THR A 401 -14.31 17.79 10.97
CA THR A 401 -14.03 16.73 10.01
C THR A 401 -14.95 16.76 8.80
N ASP A 402 -16.22 17.06 9.00
CA ASP A 402 -17.23 17.06 7.93
C ASP A 402 -16.97 18.19 6.94
N ALA A 403 -16.71 19.38 7.43
CA ALA A 403 -16.40 20.53 6.59
C ALA A 403 -15.13 20.28 5.73
N VAL A 404 -14.06 19.70 6.32
CA VAL A 404 -12.83 19.40 5.60
C VAL A 404 -13.07 18.33 4.53
N VAL A 405 -13.83 17.26 4.84
CA VAL A 405 -14.13 16.18 3.88
C VAL A 405 -15.04 16.67 2.76
N ASP A 406 -15.96 17.58 3.03
CA ASP A 406 -16.85 18.13 2.02
C ASP A 406 -16.15 19.04 1.00
N ALA A 407 -15.00 19.64 1.36
CA ALA A 407 -14.29 20.57 0.51
C ALA A 407 -13.84 19.96 -0.84
N TRP A 408 -13.42 18.69 -0.87
CA TRP A 408 -12.98 18.02 -2.10
C TRP A 408 -14.07 17.20 -2.83
N ARG A 409 -15.32 17.29 -2.41
CA ARG A 409 -16.41 16.44 -2.95
C ARG A 409 -16.60 16.60 -4.45
N ALA A 410 -16.49 17.82 -4.98
CA ALA A 410 -16.67 18.10 -6.40
C ALA A 410 -15.59 17.43 -7.25
N ASP A 411 -14.32 17.65 -6.90
CA ASP A 411 -13.17 17.10 -7.62
C ASP A 411 -13.12 15.59 -7.54
N LEU A 412 -13.41 15.03 -6.37
CA LEU A 412 -13.52 13.58 -6.21
C LEU A 412 -14.63 12.97 -7.08
N THR A 413 -15.76 13.66 -7.22
CA THR A 413 -16.87 13.23 -8.08
C THR A 413 -16.44 13.24 -9.55
N ALA A 414 -15.74 14.27 -9.99
CA ALA A 414 -15.18 14.38 -11.33
C ALA A 414 -14.16 13.27 -11.61
N PHE A 415 -13.23 13.01 -10.67
CA PHE A 415 -12.26 11.92 -10.77
C PHE A 415 -12.95 10.55 -10.85
N ARG A 416 -13.95 10.30 -9.99
CA ARG A 416 -14.75 9.05 -10.01
C ARG A 416 -15.42 8.82 -11.36
N ALA A 417 -15.95 9.87 -11.99
CA ALA A 417 -16.55 9.80 -13.32
C ALA A 417 -15.47 9.51 -14.39
N LYS A 418 -14.33 10.20 -14.33
CA LYS A 418 -13.23 10.06 -15.29
C LYS A 418 -12.64 8.64 -15.27
N ARG A 419 -12.35 8.07 -14.08
CA ARG A 419 -11.72 6.75 -13.96
C ARG A 419 -12.58 5.60 -14.49
N ARG A 420 -13.92 5.73 -14.53
CA ARG A 420 -14.87 4.63 -14.90
C ARG A 420 -14.53 3.93 -16.19
N ARG A 421 -14.09 4.65 -17.22
CA ARG A 421 -13.77 4.08 -18.55
C ARG A 421 -12.53 3.20 -18.57
N TYR A 422 -11.71 3.26 -17.52
CA TYR A 422 -10.47 2.50 -17.38
C TYR A 422 -10.60 1.28 -16.48
N LEU A 423 -11.70 1.16 -15.76
CA LEU A 423 -11.97 0.04 -14.87
C LEU A 423 -12.18 -1.25 -15.68
N ARG A 424 -11.52 -2.35 -15.28
CA ARG A 424 -11.48 -3.62 -15.99
C ARG A 424 -12.18 -4.75 -15.26
N TYR A 425 -12.58 -4.55 -14.01
CA TYR A 425 -13.18 -5.58 -13.17
C TYR A 425 -14.57 -5.17 -12.73
N GLY A 426 -15.47 -6.15 -12.65
CA GLY A 426 -16.82 -5.98 -12.10
C GLY A 426 -16.80 -5.90 -10.57
N GLY A 427 -17.82 -5.28 -9.98
CA GLY A 427 -18.06 -5.21 -8.54
C GLY A 427 -19.31 -5.95 -8.16
#